data_787717a92c6ed58ced62eeb4e8db568b
#
_entry.id   787717a92c6ed58ced62eeb4e8db568b
#
_cell.length_a   1.000
_cell.length_b   1.000
_cell.length_c   1.000
_cell.angle_alpha   90.00
_cell.angle_beta   90.00
_cell.angle_gamma   90.00
#
_symmetry.space_group_name_H-M   'P 1'
#
loop_
_entity.id
_entity.type
_entity.pdbx_description
1 polymer ?
#
loop_
_entity_poly.entity_id
_entity_poly.type
_entity_poly.pdbx_seq_one_letter_code
_entity_poly.pdbx_strand_id
1 'polypeptide(L)'
;MNTKNRVLLSFPSLLLICAFTPTIGRADFVQTDLVSDVSGLAPQTDPDLKNPWGMSFGPNTPMWVSNQASNTSTLYNPLATPIKVALTVNIPTGGSTPPTGPTGQVFNSTSADFMIPAPMGSTVPAVFLFATLQGTIEGWNPGSNGGLSSAEVVATSSHSVFTGLTLDSVGTSNYLYAADATGSIHVFNGSFTDVTSTTFAGKFVDPSAVAGFTPYNIQRLGGNLFVTYAATTHTGAPLPGGYVDEYDASGNFIQRIATAGSLDAPWGLALAPKGFGSFGGDLLVGNLANSTIDAFNLNNHNQFDGSITVKTGFSSPVGLWALDFGNGVTGNSNTLYFTAGVNNQSDGIFGAINSVPEPDYLGLWVPALAGLLIYHRRRRRISRWADRA
;
A
#
# COMPACT_ATOMS: atom_id res chain seq x y z
N MET A 1 -25.39 78.14 46.06
CA MET A 1 -24.11 77.70 45.51
C MET A 1 -24.11 76.19 45.46
N ASN A 2 -24.37 75.61 44.28
CA ASN A 2 -24.46 74.18 44.13
C ASN A 2 -23.56 73.74 42.95
N THR A 3 -22.43 73.22 43.30
CA THR A 3 -21.47 72.66 42.37
C THR A 3 -21.84 71.18 42.07
N LYS A 4 -22.28 70.89 40.87
CA LYS A 4 -22.49 69.53 40.39
C LYS A 4 -21.20 68.92 39.89
N ASN A 5 -20.70 67.94 40.62
CA ASN A 5 -19.59 67.10 40.14
C ASN A 5 -20.12 66.11 39.12
N ARG A 6 -19.62 66.14 37.89
CA ARG A 6 -19.81 65.08 36.89
C ARG A 6 -18.70 64.05 37.02
N VAL A 7 -19.02 62.86 37.41
CA VAL A 7 -18.14 61.71 37.37
C VAL A 7 -18.19 61.12 35.95
N LEU A 8 -17.04 61.18 35.24
CA LEU A 8 -16.85 60.46 33.98
C LEU A 8 -16.49 59.00 34.31
N LEU A 9 -17.40 58.09 34.04
CA LEU A 9 -17.14 56.68 34.03
C LEU A 9 -16.46 56.30 32.68
N SER A 10 -15.17 55.98 32.72
CA SER A 10 -14.43 55.40 31.60
C SER A 10 -14.63 53.89 31.64
N PHE A 11 -15.34 53.34 30.66
CA PHE A 11 -15.42 51.89 30.46
C PHE A 11 -14.17 51.40 29.68
N PRO A 12 -13.38 50.49 30.22
CA PRO A 12 -12.33 49.84 29.43
C PRO A 12 -12.97 48.90 28.40
N SER A 13 -12.78 49.18 27.13
CA SER A 13 -13.16 48.26 26.05
C SER A 13 -12.24 47.02 26.12
N LEU A 14 -12.78 45.95 26.69
CA LEU A 14 -12.14 44.64 26.71
C LEU A 14 -12.16 44.09 25.27
N LEU A 15 -11.00 44.13 24.60
CA LEU A 15 -10.82 43.53 23.28
C LEU A 15 -10.68 42.00 23.44
N LEU A 16 -11.77 41.26 23.26
CA LEU A 16 -11.74 39.82 23.27
C LEU A 16 -11.06 39.34 21.98
N ILE A 17 -9.75 39.08 22.04
CA ILE A 17 -9.02 38.40 20.98
C ILE A 17 -9.37 36.92 21.11
N CYS A 18 -10.36 36.45 20.36
CA CYS A 18 -10.55 35.03 20.12
C CYS A 18 -9.33 34.55 19.34
N ALA A 19 -8.39 33.94 20.03
CA ALA A 19 -7.34 33.14 19.41
C ALA A 19 -8.01 31.90 18.78
N PHE A 20 -8.37 32.01 17.51
CA PHE A 20 -8.63 30.81 16.72
C PHE A 20 -7.29 30.08 16.57
N THR A 21 -7.06 29.07 17.37
CA THR A 21 -6.08 28.06 17.03
C THR A 21 -6.62 27.33 15.79
N PRO A 22 -5.95 27.42 14.63
CA PRO A 22 -6.34 26.58 13.52
C PRO A 22 -6.16 25.14 14.00
N THR A 23 -7.24 24.38 14.12
CA THR A 23 -7.14 22.91 14.08
C THR A 23 -6.56 22.63 12.71
N ILE A 24 -5.32 22.15 12.65
CA ILE A 24 -4.74 21.61 11.44
C ILE A 24 -5.67 20.45 11.08
N GLY A 25 -6.55 20.69 10.11
CA GLY A 25 -7.43 19.67 9.57
C GLY A 25 -6.51 18.57 8.99
N ARG A 26 -6.64 17.37 9.49
CA ARG A 26 -5.94 16.21 8.92
C ARG A 26 -6.42 16.08 7.48
N ALA A 27 -5.49 15.90 6.52
CA ALA A 27 -5.88 15.68 5.14
C ALA A 27 -6.84 14.49 5.09
N ASP A 28 -8.04 14.72 4.57
CA ASP A 28 -8.99 13.65 4.32
C ASP A 28 -8.53 12.85 3.11
N PHE A 29 -8.77 11.53 3.16
CA PHE A 29 -8.53 10.62 2.06
C PHE A 29 -9.86 10.19 1.46
N VAL A 30 -9.92 10.14 0.13
CA VAL A 30 -11.09 9.68 -0.62
C VAL A 30 -10.77 8.37 -1.29
N GLN A 31 -11.55 7.34 -0.98
CA GLN A 31 -11.52 6.04 -1.62
C GLN A 31 -12.46 6.02 -2.82
N THR A 32 -12.05 5.33 -3.88
CA THR A 32 -12.85 5.01 -5.06
C THR A 32 -12.63 3.54 -5.40
N ASP A 33 -13.69 2.74 -5.41
CA ASP A 33 -13.64 1.36 -5.90
C ASP A 33 -13.72 1.41 -7.42
N LEU A 34 -12.73 0.82 -8.09
CA LEU A 34 -12.55 0.92 -9.54
C LEU A 34 -13.11 -0.31 -10.27
N VAL A 35 -12.82 -1.49 -9.76
CA VAL A 35 -13.25 -2.78 -10.30
C VAL A 35 -13.64 -3.71 -9.14
N SER A 36 -14.68 -4.52 -9.35
CA SER A 36 -15.07 -5.61 -8.44
C SER A 36 -15.65 -6.77 -9.25
N ASP A 37 -15.61 -7.98 -8.71
CA ASP A 37 -16.36 -9.11 -9.25
C ASP A 37 -17.85 -9.07 -8.86
N VAL A 38 -18.20 -8.28 -7.83
CA VAL A 38 -19.58 -8.05 -7.41
C VAL A 38 -20.24 -6.96 -8.24
N SER A 39 -21.27 -7.32 -8.97
CA SER A 39 -22.01 -6.38 -9.83
C SER A 39 -22.58 -5.20 -9.02
N GLY A 40 -22.31 -3.98 -9.49
CA GLY A 40 -22.81 -2.74 -8.89
C GLY A 40 -22.00 -2.22 -7.71
N LEU A 41 -20.96 -2.92 -7.26
CA LEU A 41 -20.06 -2.46 -6.19
C LEU A 41 -19.02 -1.46 -6.73
N ALA A 42 -18.58 -1.63 -7.97
CA ALA A 42 -17.68 -0.72 -8.66
C ALA A 42 -18.19 -0.41 -10.07
N PRO A 43 -17.69 0.66 -10.74
CA PRO A 43 -18.10 1.00 -12.10
C PRO A 43 -17.82 -0.10 -13.13
N GLN A 44 -16.81 -0.93 -12.91
CA GLN A 44 -16.48 -2.05 -13.79
C GLN A 44 -16.55 -3.38 -13.04
N THR A 45 -17.20 -4.37 -13.65
CA THR A 45 -17.26 -5.75 -13.13
C THR A 45 -16.23 -6.62 -13.83
N ASP A 46 -15.46 -7.39 -13.05
CA ASP A 46 -14.55 -8.43 -13.50
C ASP A 46 -14.74 -9.71 -12.71
N PRO A 47 -15.36 -10.76 -13.27
CA PRO A 47 -15.68 -12.00 -12.54
C PRO A 47 -14.45 -12.78 -12.07
N ASP A 48 -13.26 -12.48 -12.60
CA ASP A 48 -12.01 -13.14 -12.21
C ASP A 48 -11.35 -12.49 -11.00
N LEU A 49 -11.75 -11.24 -10.60
CA LEU A 49 -11.18 -10.49 -9.48
C LEU A 49 -11.65 -11.06 -8.12
N LYS A 50 -11.26 -12.30 -7.82
CA LYS A 50 -11.67 -12.99 -6.58
C LYS A 50 -10.52 -13.09 -5.59
N ASN A 51 -10.75 -12.56 -4.38
CA ASN A 51 -9.73 -12.49 -3.32
C ASN A 51 -8.38 -12.01 -3.87
N PRO A 52 -8.30 -10.78 -4.40
CA PRO A 52 -7.09 -10.27 -5.02
C PRO A 52 -6.04 -9.94 -3.96
N TRP A 53 -4.86 -10.59 -4.06
CA TRP A 53 -3.74 -10.39 -3.14
C TRP A 53 -2.71 -9.41 -3.72
N GLY A 54 -1.67 -9.94 -4.37
CA GLY A 54 -0.55 -9.17 -4.87
C GLY A 54 -0.89 -8.27 -6.06
N MET A 55 -0.18 -7.17 -6.15
CA MET A 55 -0.22 -6.26 -7.29
C MET A 55 1.21 -5.87 -7.67
N SER A 56 1.50 -5.80 -8.96
CA SER A 56 2.77 -5.29 -9.46
C SER A 56 2.64 -4.79 -10.89
N PHE A 57 3.57 -3.94 -11.32
CA PHE A 57 3.63 -3.45 -12.70
C PHE A 57 5.06 -2.99 -13.04
N GLY A 58 5.38 -3.09 -14.32
CA GLY A 58 6.61 -2.53 -14.87
C GLY A 58 6.42 -1.08 -15.32
N PRO A 59 7.48 -0.44 -15.83
CA PRO A 59 7.44 0.97 -16.22
C PRO A 59 6.35 1.34 -17.24
N ASN A 60 5.97 0.40 -18.10
CA ASN A 60 5.01 0.62 -19.19
C ASN A 60 3.95 -0.49 -19.29
N THR A 61 3.76 -1.30 -18.25
CA THR A 61 2.74 -2.35 -18.23
C THR A 61 1.50 -1.90 -17.47
N PRO A 62 0.32 -2.47 -17.72
CA PRO A 62 -0.81 -2.36 -16.80
C PRO A 62 -0.44 -2.85 -15.39
N MET A 63 -1.26 -2.53 -14.40
CA MET A 63 -1.22 -3.14 -13.07
C MET A 63 -1.73 -4.57 -13.18
N TRP A 64 -0.91 -5.53 -12.79
CA TRP A 64 -1.25 -6.94 -12.71
C TRP A 64 -1.71 -7.25 -11.29
N VAL A 65 -2.76 -8.02 -11.15
CA VAL A 65 -3.37 -8.38 -9.86
C VAL A 65 -3.49 -9.89 -9.75
N SER A 66 -2.93 -10.46 -8.71
CA SER A 66 -3.01 -11.88 -8.36
C SER A 66 -4.35 -12.20 -7.72
N ASN A 67 -5.20 -12.95 -8.39
CA ASN A 67 -6.53 -13.33 -7.92
C ASN A 67 -6.46 -14.75 -7.31
N GLN A 68 -6.28 -14.82 -6.00
CA GLN A 68 -6.00 -16.07 -5.30
C GLN A 68 -7.13 -17.08 -5.45
N ALA A 69 -8.39 -16.65 -5.35
CA ALA A 69 -9.54 -17.55 -5.36
C ALA A 69 -10.02 -17.96 -6.76
N SER A 70 -9.52 -17.33 -7.83
CA SER A 70 -9.78 -17.71 -9.22
C SER A 70 -8.60 -18.39 -9.93
N ASN A 71 -7.43 -18.48 -9.27
CA ASN A 71 -6.18 -18.98 -9.88
C ASN A 71 -5.79 -18.20 -11.14
N THR A 72 -5.97 -16.89 -11.13
CA THR A 72 -5.68 -16.04 -12.29
C THR A 72 -4.87 -14.83 -11.91
N SER A 73 -4.28 -14.17 -12.91
CA SER A 73 -3.86 -12.78 -12.82
C SER A 73 -4.60 -11.95 -13.87
N THR A 74 -5.18 -10.82 -13.43
CA THR A 74 -5.91 -9.88 -14.29
C THR A 74 -5.17 -8.55 -14.34
N LEU A 75 -5.46 -7.76 -15.38
CA LEU A 75 -4.69 -6.55 -15.70
C LEU A 75 -5.61 -5.33 -15.75
N TYR A 76 -5.16 -4.26 -15.08
CA TYR A 76 -5.91 -3.01 -15.00
C TYR A 76 -5.06 -1.81 -15.39
N ASN A 77 -5.65 -0.88 -16.15
CA ASN A 77 -5.10 0.44 -16.41
C ASN A 77 -6.05 1.49 -15.84
N PRO A 78 -5.79 2.02 -14.64
CA PRO A 78 -6.69 3.00 -13.99
C PRO A 78 -6.89 4.30 -14.76
N LEU A 79 -6.04 4.59 -15.74
CA LEU A 79 -6.13 5.80 -16.59
C LEU A 79 -6.89 5.53 -17.90
N ALA A 80 -7.31 4.30 -18.17
CA ALA A 80 -8.02 3.92 -19.39
C ALA A 80 -9.52 3.71 -19.16
N THR A 81 -10.26 3.64 -20.27
CA THR A 81 -11.68 3.25 -20.28
C THR A 81 -11.88 2.27 -21.45
N PRO A 82 -12.20 1.01 -21.20
CA PRO A 82 -12.38 0.37 -19.89
C PRO A 82 -11.07 0.23 -19.09
N ILE A 83 -11.17 0.14 -17.77
CA ILE A 83 -10.00 -0.04 -16.87
C ILE A 83 -9.37 -1.44 -17.05
N LYS A 84 -10.21 -2.49 -17.15
CA LYS A 84 -9.73 -3.87 -17.38
C LYS A 84 -9.14 -4.01 -18.77
N VAL A 85 -7.92 -4.53 -18.86
CA VAL A 85 -7.29 -4.99 -20.08
C VAL A 85 -7.82 -6.39 -20.43
N ALA A 86 -8.08 -6.66 -21.71
CA ALA A 86 -8.72 -7.91 -22.17
C ALA A 86 -7.75 -9.14 -22.13
N LEU A 87 -6.95 -9.24 -21.07
CA LEU A 87 -6.07 -10.39 -20.82
C LEU A 87 -6.31 -10.88 -19.40
N THR A 88 -6.54 -12.18 -19.25
CA THR A 88 -6.52 -12.91 -18.00
C THR A 88 -5.54 -14.07 -18.17
N VAL A 89 -4.58 -14.16 -17.25
CA VAL A 89 -3.56 -15.22 -17.25
C VAL A 89 -3.89 -16.25 -16.21
N ASN A 90 -3.94 -17.52 -16.60
CA ASN A 90 -4.10 -18.64 -15.67
C ASN A 90 -2.79 -18.88 -14.92
N ILE A 91 -2.87 -19.04 -13.60
CA ILE A 91 -1.75 -19.41 -12.74
C ILE A 91 -1.96 -20.86 -12.31
N PRO A 92 -1.12 -21.80 -12.78
CA PRO A 92 -1.31 -23.23 -12.55
C PRO A 92 -1.18 -23.60 -11.07
N THR A 93 -2.21 -24.26 -10.51
CA THR A 93 -2.22 -24.69 -9.09
C THR A 93 -2.59 -26.17 -8.93
N GLY A 94 -2.43 -26.97 -9.98
CA GLY A 94 -2.72 -28.40 -9.93
C GLY A 94 -4.18 -28.77 -9.66
N GLY A 95 -5.12 -27.80 -9.76
CA GLY A 95 -6.56 -28.05 -9.57
C GLY A 95 -6.97 -28.27 -8.11
N SER A 96 -6.24 -27.70 -7.15
CA SER A 96 -6.53 -27.80 -5.72
C SER A 96 -7.89 -27.16 -5.36
N THR A 97 -8.55 -27.75 -4.36
CA THR A 97 -9.78 -27.22 -3.77
C THR A 97 -9.63 -27.22 -2.25
N PRO A 98 -9.70 -26.06 -1.56
CA PRO A 98 -9.88 -24.70 -2.11
C PRO A 98 -8.75 -24.27 -3.04
N PRO A 99 -8.96 -23.23 -3.87
CA PRO A 99 -7.91 -22.66 -4.72
C PRO A 99 -6.69 -22.26 -3.92
N THR A 100 -5.50 -22.59 -4.43
CA THR A 100 -4.20 -22.25 -3.83
C THR A 100 -3.43 -21.24 -4.70
N GLY A 101 -4.16 -20.41 -5.41
CA GLY A 101 -3.73 -19.51 -6.44
C GLY A 101 -2.70 -18.45 -6.03
N PRO A 102 -2.39 -17.52 -6.95
CA PRO A 102 -1.29 -16.58 -6.75
C PRO A 102 -1.54 -15.64 -5.57
N THR A 103 -0.48 -15.37 -4.85
CA THR A 103 -0.41 -14.45 -3.72
C THR A 103 0.47 -13.25 -4.06
N GLY A 104 1.75 -13.27 -3.67
CA GLY A 104 2.72 -12.27 -4.08
C GLY A 104 3.03 -12.37 -5.57
N GLN A 105 3.33 -11.22 -6.18
CA GLN A 105 3.81 -11.16 -7.56
C GLN A 105 4.79 -10.00 -7.74
N VAL A 106 5.67 -10.10 -8.74
CA VAL A 106 6.63 -9.05 -9.05
C VAL A 106 6.88 -8.96 -10.55
N PHE A 107 7.09 -7.74 -11.05
CA PHE A 107 7.63 -7.48 -12.37
C PHE A 107 9.13 -7.82 -12.39
N ASN A 108 9.56 -8.65 -13.35
CA ASN A 108 10.98 -8.95 -13.56
C ASN A 108 11.62 -7.81 -14.35
N SER A 109 12.45 -7.04 -13.70
CA SER A 109 13.24 -5.97 -14.34
C SER A 109 14.52 -6.44 -15.01
N THR A 110 14.83 -7.76 -14.94
CA THR A 110 16.05 -8.34 -15.53
C THR A 110 15.77 -8.91 -16.91
N SER A 111 16.79 -8.94 -17.76
CA SER A 111 16.67 -9.49 -19.14
C SER A 111 17.41 -10.80 -19.34
N ALA A 112 18.23 -11.23 -18.37
CA ALA A 112 19.09 -12.39 -18.48
C ALA A 112 18.83 -13.46 -17.41
N ASP A 113 18.08 -13.09 -16.34
CA ASP A 113 17.73 -13.98 -15.25
C ASP A 113 16.24 -14.34 -15.30
N PHE A 114 15.88 -15.35 -14.53
CA PHE A 114 14.51 -15.86 -14.43
C PHE A 114 13.95 -16.32 -15.78
N MET A 115 14.80 -17.10 -16.49
CA MET A 115 14.47 -17.66 -17.79
C MET A 115 13.48 -18.82 -17.66
N ILE A 116 12.38 -18.76 -18.42
CA ILE A 116 11.32 -19.77 -18.43
C ILE A 116 11.28 -20.49 -19.78
N PRO A 117 10.76 -21.73 -19.84
CA PRO A 117 10.68 -22.53 -21.07
C PRO A 117 9.88 -21.83 -22.18
N ALA A 118 10.37 -21.94 -23.39
CA ALA A 118 9.75 -21.41 -24.60
C ALA A 118 9.75 -22.46 -25.73
N PRO A 119 8.97 -22.28 -26.81
CA PRO A 119 8.89 -23.24 -27.91
C PRO A 119 10.25 -23.65 -28.47
N MET A 120 10.30 -24.89 -28.99
CA MET A 120 11.50 -25.50 -29.60
C MET A 120 12.71 -25.64 -28.65
N GLY A 121 12.45 -25.74 -27.32
CA GLY A 121 13.52 -25.90 -26.33
C GLY A 121 14.31 -24.63 -26.04
N SER A 122 13.85 -23.48 -26.48
CA SER A 122 14.41 -22.18 -26.12
C SER A 122 13.93 -21.71 -24.74
N THR A 123 14.45 -20.60 -24.27
CA THR A 123 13.99 -19.92 -23.03
C THR A 123 13.80 -18.43 -23.29
N VAL A 124 12.91 -17.82 -22.53
CA VAL A 124 12.66 -16.37 -22.50
C VAL A 124 12.64 -15.88 -21.06
N PRO A 125 13.03 -14.64 -20.75
CA PRO A 125 12.91 -14.13 -19.40
C PRO A 125 11.42 -14.01 -19.03
N ALA A 126 11.03 -14.44 -17.82
CA ALA A 126 9.72 -14.11 -17.31
C ALA A 126 9.53 -12.60 -17.29
N VAL A 127 8.36 -12.11 -17.64
CA VAL A 127 7.99 -10.68 -17.48
C VAL A 127 7.38 -10.45 -16.10
N PHE A 128 6.57 -11.39 -15.64
CA PHE A 128 6.02 -11.41 -14.29
C PHE A 128 6.29 -12.75 -13.62
N LEU A 129 6.53 -12.69 -12.33
CA LEU A 129 6.74 -13.84 -11.45
C LEU A 129 5.68 -13.86 -10.37
N PHE A 130 5.21 -15.04 -10.02
CA PHE A 130 4.14 -15.26 -9.06
C PHE A 130 4.57 -16.28 -8.01
N ALA A 131 4.12 -16.09 -6.78
CA ALA A 131 4.17 -17.07 -5.70
C ALA A 131 2.77 -17.60 -5.43
N THR A 132 2.64 -18.84 -4.97
CA THR A 132 1.35 -19.47 -4.68
C THR A 132 1.31 -20.09 -3.29
N LEU A 133 0.10 -20.31 -2.76
CA LEU A 133 -0.09 -21.02 -1.49
C LEU A 133 0.35 -22.49 -1.55
N GLN A 134 0.63 -23.03 -2.73
CA GLN A 134 1.21 -24.37 -2.90
C GLN A 134 2.73 -24.43 -2.73
N GLY A 135 3.38 -23.29 -2.49
CA GLY A 135 4.84 -23.21 -2.44
C GLY A 135 5.49 -23.30 -3.83
N THR A 136 4.79 -22.87 -4.88
CA THR A 136 5.36 -22.76 -6.23
C THR A 136 5.75 -21.34 -6.57
N ILE A 137 6.79 -21.19 -7.39
CA ILE A 137 7.12 -19.98 -8.13
C ILE A 137 6.76 -20.22 -9.58
N GLU A 138 6.11 -19.23 -10.20
CA GLU A 138 5.64 -19.32 -11.57
C GLU A 138 6.07 -18.09 -12.36
N GLY A 139 6.37 -18.29 -13.64
CA GLY A 139 6.79 -17.25 -14.54
C GLY A 139 5.87 -17.12 -15.74
N TRP A 140 5.62 -15.88 -16.15
CA TRP A 140 4.87 -15.59 -17.36
C TRP A 140 5.64 -14.72 -18.34
N ASN A 141 5.57 -15.10 -19.61
CA ASN A 141 6.01 -14.31 -20.77
C ASN A 141 5.14 -14.71 -21.97
N PRO A 142 4.66 -13.77 -22.81
CA PRO A 142 3.86 -14.12 -24.00
C PRO A 142 4.58 -15.01 -24.99
N GLY A 143 5.91 -15.11 -24.95
CA GLY A 143 6.74 -16.00 -25.76
C GLY A 143 7.05 -17.34 -25.11
N SER A 144 6.57 -17.65 -23.90
CA SER A 144 6.76 -18.94 -23.22
C SER A 144 5.86 -20.05 -23.80
N ASN A 145 6.02 -21.28 -23.33
CA ASN A 145 5.15 -22.40 -23.76
C ASN A 145 3.69 -22.18 -23.34
N GLY A 146 3.43 -21.51 -22.21
CA GLY A 146 2.08 -21.10 -21.78
C GLY A 146 1.47 -19.99 -22.63
N GLY A 147 2.28 -19.31 -23.42
CA GLY A 147 1.87 -18.21 -24.29
C GLY A 147 1.22 -17.06 -23.52
N LEU A 148 0.19 -16.47 -24.10
CA LEU A 148 -0.56 -15.38 -23.47
C LEU A 148 -1.43 -15.84 -22.30
N SER A 149 -1.88 -17.09 -22.32
CA SER A 149 -2.99 -17.53 -21.47
C SER A 149 -2.57 -18.17 -20.15
N SER A 150 -1.32 -18.58 -19.98
CA SER A 150 -0.88 -19.28 -18.77
C SER A 150 0.55 -18.95 -18.37
N ALA A 151 0.80 -18.85 -17.07
CA ALA A 151 2.13 -18.91 -16.49
C ALA A 151 2.63 -20.37 -16.44
N GLU A 152 3.92 -20.55 -16.12
CA GLU A 152 4.57 -21.85 -16.02
C GLU A 152 5.24 -22.01 -14.66
N VAL A 153 5.09 -23.18 -14.03
CA VAL A 153 5.77 -23.52 -12.78
C VAL A 153 7.27 -23.66 -13.05
N VAL A 154 8.09 -22.91 -12.35
CA VAL A 154 9.56 -22.86 -12.52
C VAL A 154 10.32 -23.29 -11.27
N ALA A 155 9.71 -23.22 -10.10
CA ALA A 155 10.25 -23.79 -8.87
C ALA A 155 9.12 -24.29 -7.96
N THR A 156 9.44 -25.29 -7.14
CA THR A 156 8.51 -25.86 -6.15
C THR A 156 9.27 -26.12 -4.86
N SER A 157 8.76 -25.58 -3.75
CA SER A 157 9.23 -25.85 -2.40
C SER A 157 8.14 -26.66 -1.68
N SER A 158 8.40 -27.93 -1.45
CA SER A 158 7.43 -28.79 -0.78
C SER A 158 7.21 -28.34 0.66
N HIS A 159 5.96 -28.32 1.12
CA HIS A 159 5.52 -27.90 2.45
C HIS A 159 5.60 -26.38 2.73
N SER A 160 5.98 -25.57 1.73
CA SER A 160 5.94 -24.11 1.83
C SER A 160 4.57 -23.57 1.46
N VAL A 161 4.23 -22.40 2.05
CA VAL A 161 3.02 -21.63 1.75
C VAL A 161 3.49 -20.20 1.45
N PHE A 162 3.75 -19.92 0.17
CA PHE A 162 4.24 -18.60 -0.21
C PHE A 162 3.10 -17.59 -0.22
N THR A 163 3.28 -16.51 0.54
CA THR A 163 2.28 -15.47 0.75
C THR A 163 2.71 -14.10 0.25
N GLY A 164 3.99 -13.89 -0.04
CA GLY A 164 4.55 -12.65 -0.57
C GLY A 164 5.73 -12.92 -1.49
N LEU A 165 6.03 -12.00 -2.41
CA LEU A 165 7.11 -12.14 -3.40
C LEU A 165 7.69 -10.79 -3.78
N THR A 166 9.02 -10.69 -3.82
CA THR A 166 9.71 -9.51 -4.34
C THR A 166 11.03 -9.88 -5.00
N LEU A 167 11.60 -8.94 -5.76
CA LEU A 167 12.88 -9.09 -6.46
C LEU A 167 13.83 -7.97 -6.06
N ASP A 168 15.07 -8.32 -5.77
CA ASP A 168 16.17 -7.36 -5.56
C ASP A 168 17.51 -7.93 -5.99
N SER A 169 18.55 -7.13 -5.89
CA SER A 169 19.92 -7.50 -6.32
C SER A 169 20.91 -7.33 -5.18
N VAL A 170 21.86 -8.27 -5.09
CA VAL A 170 23.04 -8.16 -4.23
C VAL A 170 24.27 -8.12 -5.15
N GLY A 171 24.93 -6.97 -5.22
CA GLY A 171 25.98 -6.75 -6.21
C GLY A 171 25.44 -6.85 -7.64
N THR A 172 25.92 -7.82 -8.40
CA THR A 172 25.49 -8.08 -9.79
C THR A 172 24.52 -9.25 -9.92
N SER A 173 24.17 -9.91 -8.82
CA SER A 173 23.30 -11.08 -8.82
C SER A 173 21.88 -10.70 -8.41
N ASN A 174 20.90 -11.18 -9.16
CA ASN A 174 19.48 -10.95 -8.88
C ASN A 174 18.90 -12.12 -8.09
N TYR A 175 18.03 -11.80 -7.14
CA TYR A 175 17.39 -12.76 -6.27
C TYR A 175 15.91 -12.48 -6.14
N LEU A 176 15.13 -13.55 -6.10
CA LEU A 176 13.71 -13.54 -5.82
C LEU A 176 13.51 -13.99 -4.38
N TYR A 177 12.77 -13.21 -3.60
CA TYR A 177 12.51 -13.45 -2.19
C TYR A 177 11.04 -13.77 -2.00
N ALA A 178 10.74 -14.92 -1.40
CA ALA A 178 9.38 -15.37 -1.13
C ALA A 178 9.14 -15.48 0.38
N ALA A 179 8.15 -14.77 0.88
CA ALA A 179 7.69 -14.93 2.26
C ALA A 179 6.92 -16.24 2.38
N ASP A 180 7.33 -17.08 3.32
CA ASP A 180 6.72 -18.38 3.60
C ASP A 180 6.03 -18.35 4.97
N ALA A 181 4.71 -18.50 4.97
CA ALA A 181 3.90 -18.55 6.19
C ALA A 181 4.26 -19.73 7.11
N THR A 182 5.06 -20.69 6.66
CA THR A 182 5.58 -21.76 7.52
C THR A 182 6.77 -21.35 8.37
N GLY A 183 7.35 -20.14 8.13
CA GLY A 183 8.27 -19.52 9.08
C GLY A 183 9.59 -18.99 8.53
N SER A 184 9.80 -18.91 7.21
CA SER A 184 11.06 -18.44 6.63
C SER A 184 10.87 -17.51 5.43
N ILE A 185 11.94 -16.83 5.03
CA ILE A 185 12.04 -16.20 3.71
C ILE A 185 12.85 -17.15 2.83
N HIS A 186 12.26 -17.64 1.75
CA HIS A 186 12.97 -18.38 0.71
C HIS A 186 13.62 -17.42 -0.29
N VAL A 187 14.82 -17.75 -0.72
CA VAL A 187 15.58 -16.96 -1.67
C VAL A 187 15.97 -17.81 -2.87
N PHE A 188 15.54 -17.39 -4.06
CA PHE A 188 15.87 -18.06 -5.32
C PHE A 188 16.84 -17.18 -6.13
N ASN A 189 17.87 -17.79 -6.71
CA ASN A 189 18.76 -17.08 -7.64
C ASN A 189 18.13 -16.92 -9.03
N GLY A 190 18.81 -16.23 -9.94
CA GLY A 190 18.35 -15.96 -11.30
C GLY A 190 18.04 -17.21 -12.16
N SER A 191 18.44 -18.41 -11.69
CA SER A 191 18.10 -19.70 -12.32
C SER A 191 17.02 -20.47 -11.55
N PHE A 192 16.28 -19.82 -10.66
CA PHE A 192 15.24 -20.40 -9.79
C PHE A 192 15.76 -21.48 -8.82
N THR A 193 17.06 -21.56 -8.57
CA THR A 193 17.62 -22.43 -7.54
C THR A 193 17.41 -21.80 -6.18
N ASP A 194 16.82 -22.55 -5.23
CA ASP A 194 16.72 -22.11 -3.84
C ASP A 194 18.11 -22.07 -3.21
N VAL A 195 18.52 -20.89 -2.75
CA VAL A 195 19.81 -20.61 -2.14
C VAL A 195 19.68 -20.14 -0.68
N THR A 196 18.53 -20.35 -0.07
CA THR A 196 18.22 -19.96 1.31
C THR A 196 19.19 -20.57 2.31
N SER A 197 19.46 -21.85 2.19
CA SER A 197 20.35 -22.59 3.10
C SER A 197 21.83 -22.53 2.71
N THR A 198 22.17 -21.86 1.60
CA THR A 198 23.54 -21.73 1.10
C THR A 198 24.00 -20.27 1.12
N THR A 199 23.74 -19.51 0.07
CA THR A 199 24.14 -18.09 -0.05
C THR A 199 23.52 -17.23 1.04
N PHE A 200 22.28 -17.53 1.45
CA PHE A 200 21.52 -16.77 2.49
C PHE A 200 21.42 -17.54 3.82
N ALA A 201 22.29 -18.50 4.06
CA ALA A 201 22.33 -19.23 5.32
C ALA A 201 22.47 -18.28 6.53
N GLY A 202 21.54 -18.36 7.48
CA GLY A 202 21.52 -17.49 8.67
C GLY A 202 21.12 -16.05 8.41
N LYS A 203 20.48 -15.76 7.26
CA LYS A 203 19.92 -14.45 6.93
C LYS A 203 18.43 -14.38 7.26
N PHE A 204 17.86 -13.19 7.21
CA PHE A 204 16.47 -12.91 7.59
C PHE A 204 16.15 -13.33 9.03
N VAL A 205 17.14 -13.20 9.92
CA VAL A 205 16.98 -13.47 11.35
C VAL A 205 16.61 -12.18 12.06
N ASP A 206 15.42 -12.15 12.65
CA ASP A 206 14.99 -11.07 13.53
C ASP A 206 15.49 -11.37 14.95
N PRO A 207 16.35 -10.51 15.54
CA PRO A 207 16.87 -10.69 16.90
C PRO A 207 15.78 -10.52 17.98
N SER A 208 14.63 -9.98 17.62
CA SER A 208 13.49 -9.71 18.50
C SER A 208 12.22 -10.45 18.04
N ALA A 209 12.39 -11.60 17.38
CA ALA A 209 11.28 -12.39 16.83
C ALA A 209 10.21 -12.67 17.88
N VAL A 210 8.95 -12.47 17.53
CA VAL A 210 7.81 -12.73 18.39
C VAL A 210 7.28 -14.13 18.09
N ALA A 211 7.24 -14.98 19.10
CA ALA A 211 6.77 -16.36 18.95
C ALA A 211 5.34 -16.41 18.44
N GLY A 212 5.08 -17.31 17.48
CA GLY A 212 3.76 -17.48 16.85
C GLY A 212 3.50 -16.58 15.65
N PHE A 213 4.45 -15.72 15.29
CA PHE A 213 4.37 -14.90 14.07
C PHE A 213 5.37 -15.41 13.03
N THR A 214 4.94 -15.43 11.78
CA THR A 214 5.73 -15.88 10.62
C THR A 214 5.73 -14.82 9.54
N PRO A 215 6.71 -14.81 8.60
CA PRO A 215 6.69 -13.91 7.46
C PRO A 215 5.38 -14.04 6.68
N TYR A 216 4.76 -12.91 6.36
CA TYR A 216 3.48 -12.89 5.69
C TYR A 216 3.52 -12.16 4.35
N ASN A 217 4.34 -11.11 4.21
CA ASN A 217 4.72 -10.50 2.94
C ASN A 217 6.17 -10.02 2.99
N ILE A 218 6.75 -9.84 1.83
CA ILE A 218 8.05 -9.21 1.63
C ILE A 218 7.97 -8.29 0.42
N GLN A 219 8.46 -7.04 0.57
CA GLN A 219 8.43 -6.07 -0.50
C GLN A 219 9.70 -5.20 -0.51
N ARG A 220 10.24 -4.94 -1.70
CA ARG A 220 11.37 -4.03 -1.89
C ARG A 220 10.87 -2.60 -1.98
N LEU A 221 11.26 -1.76 -1.03
CA LEU A 221 10.88 -0.35 -0.97
C LEU A 221 12.11 0.51 -0.64
N GLY A 222 12.34 1.58 -1.38
CA GLY A 222 13.42 2.53 -1.09
C GLY A 222 14.84 1.95 -1.11
N GLY A 223 15.04 0.73 -1.65
CA GLY A 223 16.33 0.04 -1.68
C GLY A 223 16.54 -1.01 -0.59
N ASN A 224 15.59 -1.18 0.34
CA ASN A 224 15.58 -2.20 1.38
C ASN A 224 14.38 -3.14 1.23
N LEU A 225 14.44 -4.27 1.93
CA LEU A 225 13.39 -5.27 1.99
C LEU A 225 12.59 -5.08 3.29
N PHE A 226 11.29 -4.87 3.16
CA PHE A 226 10.37 -4.81 4.29
C PHE A 226 9.60 -6.11 4.37
N VAL A 227 9.59 -6.72 5.55
CA VAL A 227 8.91 -7.99 5.83
C VAL A 227 7.82 -7.74 6.85
N THR A 228 6.59 -8.11 6.51
CA THR A 228 5.49 -8.15 7.48
C THR A 228 5.42 -9.53 8.10
N TYR A 229 5.03 -9.57 9.36
CA TYR A 229 4.84 -10.80 10.12
C TYR A 229 3.43 -10.83 10.68
N ALA A 230 2.75 -11.95 10.48
CA ALA A 230 1.44 -12.21 11.04
C ALA A 230 1.38 -13.58 11.71
N ALA A 231 0.53 -13.70 12.71
CA ALA A 231 0.15 -15.02 13.20
C ALA A 231 -0.88 -15.61 12.22
N THR A 232 -0.60 -16.80 11.71
CA THR A 232 -1.50 -17.48 10.80
C THR A 232 -1.94 -18.82 11.39
N THR A 233 -3.17 -19.23 11.08
CA THR A 233 -3.57 -20.62 11.34
C THR A 233 -2.88 -21.52 10.32
N HIS A 234 -2.87 -22.83 10.56
CA HIS A 234 -2.36 -23.83 9.61
C HIS A 234 -3.06 -23.76 8.23
N THR A 235 -4.18 -23.07 8.13
CA THR A 235 -4.93 -22.82 6.89
C THR A 235 -4.64 -21.44 6.28
N GLY A 236 -3.67 -20.69 6.85
CA GLY A 236 -3.30 -19.36 6.38
C GLY A 236 -4.23 -18.22 6.82
N ALA A 237 -5.30 -18.53 7.61
CA ALA A 237 -6.18 -17.48 8.13
C ALA A 237 -5.42 -16.65 9.21
N PRO A 238 -5.40 -15.32 9.09
CA PRO A 238 -4.66 -14.45 10.01
C PRO A 238 -5.31 -14.42 11.40
N LEU A 239 -4.47 -14.22 12.41
CA LEU A 239 -4.85 -13.89 13.77
C LEU A 239 -4.46 -12.43 14.07
N PRO A 240 -5.11 -11.77 15.06
CA PRO A 240 -4.83 -10.38 15.40
C PRO A 240 -3.36 -10.13 15.75
N GLY A 241 -2.89 -8.92 15.47
CA GLY A 241 -1.54 -8.45 15.74
C GLY A 241 -0.59 -8.61 14.55
N GLY A 242 0.67 -8.34 14.79
CA GLY A 242 1.71 -8.41 13.75
C GLY A 242 2.85 -7.44 13.99
N TYR A 243 3.83 -7.49 13.12
CA TYR A 243 4.94 -6.54 13.12
C TYR A 243 5.58 -6.41 11.74
N VAL A 244 6.42 -5.39 11.58
CA VAL A 244 7.13 -5.08 10.33
C VAL A 244 8.61 -4.89 10.63
N ASP A 245 9.47 -5.59 9.90
CA ASP A 245 10.93 -5.45 9.96
C ASP A 245 11.50 -4.97 8.64
N GLU A 246 12.65 -4.32 8.73
CA GLU A 246 13.45 -3.87 7.60
C GLU A 246 14.76 -4.64 7.54
N TYR A 247 15.12 -5.11 6.35
CA TYR A 247 16.35 -5.82 6.02
C TYR A 247 17.03 -5.19 4.81
N ASP A 248 18.34 -5.36 4.69
CA ASP A 248 19.02 -5.12 3.42
C ASP A 248 18.78 -6.28 2.40
N ALA A 249 19.18 -6.09 1.16
CA ALA A 249 19.04 -7.11 0.13
C ALA A 249 19.81 -8.42 0.43
N SER A 250 20.82 -8.37 1.29
CA SER A 250 21.56 -9.55 1.75
C SER A 250 20.86 -10.28 2.92
N GLY A 251 19.70 -9.81 3.35
CA GLY A 251 18.93 -10.35 4.46
C GLY A 251 19.51 -10.05 5.85
N ASN A 252 20.35 -9.01 5.98
CA ASN A 252 20.79 -8.54 7.29
C ASN A 252 19.68 -7.65 7.88
N PHE A 253 19.32 -7.91 9.14
CA PHE A 253 18.36 -7.11 9.88
C PHE A 253 18.86 -5.67 10.06
N ILE A 254 18.03 -4.70 9.76
CA ILE A 254 18.32 -3.27 9.95
C ILE A 254 17.59 -2.78 11.19
N GLN A 255 16.26 -2.90 11.22
CA GLN A 255 15.45 -2.45 12.34
C GLN A 255 14.04 -3.06 12.35
N ARG A 256 13.38 -2.99 13.51
CA ARG A 256 11.94 -3.16 13.66
C ARG A 256 11.26 -1.82 13.39
N ILE A 257 10.30 -1.80 12.47
CA ILE A 257 9.51 -0.59 12.17
C ILE A 257 8.38 -0.43 13.17
N ALA A 258 7.59 -1.47 13.36
CA ALA A 258 6.43 -1.44 14.25
C ALA A 258 6.12 -2.83 14.80
N THR A 259 5.53 -2.88 16.00
CA THR A 259 5.09 -4.11 16.67
C THR A 259 3.74 -3.88 17.31
N ALA A 260 2.77 -4.74 17.03
CA ALA A 260 1.42 -4.68 17.63
C ALA A 260 0.77 -3.29 17.49
N GLY A 261 0.03 -2.84 18.48
CA GLY A 261 -0.62 -1.52 18.46
C GLY A 261 -1.78 -1.50 17.46
N SER A 262 -1.65 -0.73 16.40
CA SER A 262 -2.64 -0.65 15.31
C SER A 262 -2.52 -1.77 14.28
N LEU A 263 -1.39 -2.50 14.25
CA LEU A 263 -1.16 -3.60 13.31
C LEU A 263 -2.07 -4.79 13.59
N ASP A 264 -2.72 -5.29 12.54
CA ASP A 264 -3.64 -6.42 12.62
C ASP A 264 -3.55 -7.29 11.36
N ALA A 265 -2.67 -8.29 11.40
CA ALA A 265 -2.26 -9.11 10.26
C ALA A 265 -1.74 -8.25 9.09
N PRO A 266 -0.63 -7.51 9.24
CA PRO A 266 -0.10 -6.63 8.21
C PRO A 266 0.36 -7.44 6.99
N TRP A 267 -0.02 -6.95 5.78
CA TRP A 267 0.43 -7.53 4.52
C TRP A 267 0.89 -6.47 3.52
N GLY A 268 0.02 -5.54 3.13
CA GLY A 268 0.33 -4.52 2.13
C GLY A 268 1.37 -3.53 2.61
N LEU A 269 2.32 -3.16 1.75
CA LEU A 269 3.36 -2.20 2.05
C LEU A 269 3.51 -1.22 0.88
N ALA A 270 3.64 0.08 1.17
CA ALA A 270 3.99 1.09 0.17
C ALA A 270 4.74 2.26 0.83
N LEU A 271 5.70 2.86 0.12
CA LEU A 271 6.28 4.16 0.51
C LEU A 271 5.45 5.28 -0.12
N ALA A 272 4.88 6.13 0.71
CA ALA A 272 4.07 7.24 0.24
C ALA A 272 4.95 8.30 -0.45
N PRO A 273 4.59 8.76 -1.67
CA PRO A 273 5.25 9.90 -2.27
C PRO A 273 4.96 11.17 -1.45
N LYS A 274 5.85 12.15 -1.48
CA LYS A 274 5.71 13.40 -0.70
C LYS A 274 4.39 14.14 -0.92
N GLY A 275 3.73 13.91 -2.06
CA GLY A 275 2.44 14.51 -2.40
C GLY A 275 1.21 13.77 -1.85
N PHE A 276 1.38 12.73 -1.04
CA PHE A 276 0.27 11.95 -0.48
C PHE A 276 -0.26 12.53 0.84
N GLY A 277 -0.70 13.78 0.80
CA GLY A 277 -1.32 14.47 1.94
C GLY A 277 -0.49 14.44 3.21
N SER A 278 -1.13 14.19 4.36
CA SER A 278 -0.47 14.16 5.68
C SER A 278 0.49 12.99 5.87
N PHE A 279 0.46 11.96 5.03
CA PHE A 279 1.31 10.76 5.10
C PHE A 279 2.42 10.75 4.04
N GLY A 280 2.70 11.92 3.43
CA GLY A 280 3.75 12.03 2.41
C GLY A 280 5.15 11.72 2.94
N GLY A 281 5.76 10.63 2.46
CA GLY A 281 7.08 10.15 2.88
C GLY A 281 7.04 9.00 3.89
N ASP A 282 5.87 8.58 4.37
CA ASP A 282 5.71 7.51 5.34
C ASP A 282 5.69 6.13 4.69
N LEU A 283 6.02 5.12 5.48
CA LEU A 283 5.70 3.73 5.16
C LEU A 283 4.23 3.49 5.47
N LEU A 284 3.47 3.08 4.47
CA LEU A 284 2.09 2.65 4.62
C LEU A 284 2.04 1.13 4.79
N VAL A 285 1.30 0.67 5.79
CA VAL A 285 1.13 -0.74 6.14
C VAL A 285 -0.35 -1.09 6.13
N GLY A 286 -0.77 -1.94 5.18
CA GLY A 286 -2.13 -2.42 5.06
C GLY A 286 -2.39 -3.62 5.96
N ASN A 287 -3.45 -3.54 6.76
CA ASN A 287 -3.84 -4.55 7.73
C ASN A 287 -5.04 -5.36 7.20
N LEU A 288 -4.83 -6.67 7.09
CA LEU A 288 -5.83 -7.60 6.56
C LEU A 288 -7.06 -7.71 7.47
N ALA A 289 -6.86 -7.76 8.80
CA ALA A 289 -7.93 -8.14 9.72
C ALA A 289 -8.80 -6.97 10.19
N ASN A 290 -8.33 -5.72 10.08
CA ASN A 290 -9.10 -4.53 10.52
C ASN A 290 -9.37 -3.50 9.43
N SER A 291 -8.92 -3.75 8.18
CA SER A 291 -9.15 -2.87 7.01
C SER A 291 -8.54 -1.48 7.14
N THR A 292 -7.46 -1.32 7.88
CA THR A 292 -6.75 -0.05 8.01
C THR A 292 -5.43 -0.05 7.24
N ILE A 293 -5.02 1.13 6.81
CA ILE A 293 -3.68 1.40 6.30
C ILE A 293 -3.02 2.33 7.30
N ASP A 294 -2.03 1.83 8.02
CA ASP A 294 -1.30 2.56 9.03
C ASP A 294 -0.08 3.25 8.42
N ALA A 295 0.20 4.49 8.83
CA ALA A 295 1.32 5.29 8.36
C ALA A 295 2.39 5.41 9.46
N PHE A 296 3.64 5.06 9.08
CA PHE A 296 4.81 5.13 9.96
C PHE A 296 5.89 6.02 9.36
N ASN A 297 6.30 7.04 10.08
CA ASN A 297 7.29 8.02 9.65
C ASN A 297 8.72 7.49 9.85
N LEU A 298 9.31 6.94 8.79
CA LEU A 298 10.66 6.36 8.84
C LEU A 298 11.75 7.39 9.19
N ASN A 299 11.50 8.68 8.94
CA ASN A 299 12.44 9.77 9.25
C ASN A 299 12.31 10.29 10.68
N ASN A 300 11.28 9.84 11.42
CA ASN A 300 11.02 10.24 12.80
C ASN A 300 10.84 9.01 13.69
N HIS A 301 11.86 8.16 13.77
CA HIS A 301 11.91 6.98 14.64
C HIS A 301 10.71 6.04 14.46
N ASN A 302 10.25 5.88 13.24
CA ASN A 302 9.10 5.05 12.88
C ASN A 302 7.81 5.43 13.64
N GLN A 303 7.65 6.73 13.95
CA GLN A 303 6.47 7.22 14.64
C GLN A 303 5.20 6.88 13.84
N PHE A 304 4.19 6.40 14.56
CA PHE A 304 2.85 6.22 14.01
C PHE A 304 2.17 7.58 13.80
N ASP A 305 1.90 7.94 12.56
CA ASP A 305 1.30 9.23 12.18
C ASP A 305 -0.22 9.13 12.00
N GLY A 306 -0.77 7.92 11.90
CA GLY A 306 -2.20 7.64 11.86
C GLY A 306 -2.60 6.58 10.85
N SER A 307 -3.92 6.47 10.59
CA SER A 307 -4.49 5.43 9.74
C SER A 307 -5.52 5.97 8.75
N ILE A 308 -5.61 5.29 7.60
CA ILE A 308 -6.74 5.39 6.66
C ILE A 308 -7.60 4.14 6.86
N THR A 309 -8.91 4.30 6.97
CA THR A 309 -9.84 3.15 6.98
C THR A 309 -10.37 2.89 5.59
N VAL A 310 -10.14 1.69 5.07
CA VAL A 310 -10.72 1.24 3.80
C VAL A 310 -12.14 0.74 4.06
N LYS A 311 -13.12 1.30 3.34
CA LYS A 311 -14.54 0.99 3.48
C LYS A 311 -14.99 0.23 2.24
N THR A 312 -15.77 -0.81 2.46
CA THR A 312 -16.49 -1.51 1.39
C THR A 312 -17.96 -1.60 1.75
N GLY A 313 -18.81 -1.93 0.81
CA GLY A 313 -20.24 -2.11 1.07
C GLY A 313 -20.58 -3.34 1.95
N PHE A 314 -19.60 -4.04 2.51
CA PHE A 314 -19.77 -5.24 3.32
C PHE A 314 -19.61 -4.95 4.80
N SER A 315 -20.33 -5.71 5.63
CA SER A 315 -20.33 -5.58 7.10
C SER A 315 -19.14 -6.28 7.78
N SER A 316 -18.43 -7.16 7.09
CA SER A 316 -17.23 -7.84 7.60
C SER A 316 -15.98 -7.02 7.31
N PRO A 317 -14.89 -7.18 8.09
CA PRO A 317 -13.61 -6.60 7.77
C PRO A 317 -13.20 -6.93 6.34
N VAL A 318 -12.61 -5.97 5.65
CA VAL A 318 -12.06 -6.14 4.32
C VAL A 318 -10.69 -6.77 4.47
N GLY A 319 -10.45 -7.86 3.80
CA GLY A 319 -9.10 -8.42 3.68
C GLY A 319 -8.24 -7.51 2.81
N LEU A 320 -7.64 -6.48 3.39
CA LEU A 320 -6.77 -5.54 2.67
C LEU A 320 -5.44 -6.22 2.34
N TRP A 321 -5.11 -6.25 1.06
CA TRP A 321 -3.94 -6.92 0.55
C TRP A 321 -2.90 -5.93 -0.02
N ALA A 322 -2.66 -5.91 -1.32
CA ALA A 322 -1.62 -5.06 -1.90
C ALA A 322 -1.90 -3.57 -1.77
N LEU A 323 -0.82 -2.85 -1.61
CA LEU A 323 -0.73 -1.39 -1.71
C LEU A 323 0.38 -1.03 -2.70
N ASP A 324 0.12 -0.12 -3.64
CA ASP A 324 1.14 0.43 -4.52
C ASP A 324 0.73 1.80 -5.06
N PHE A 325 1.70 2.66 -5.32
CA PHE A 325 1.46 3.95 -5.96
C PHE A 325 1.64 3.84 -7.47
N GLY A 326 0.83 4.55 -8.24
CA GLY A 326 1.05 4.65 -9.68
C GLY A 326 2.41 5.26 -10.02
N ASN A 327 2.92 4.97 -11.21
CA ASN A 327 4.21 5.47 -11.68
C ASN A 327 4.12 6.70 -12.60
N GLY A 328 2.93 7.28 -12.77
CA GLY A 328 2.66 8.39 -13.69
C GLY A 328 2.36 7.95 -15.13
N VAL A 329 2.63 6.70 -15.49
CA VAL A 329 2.30 6.07 -16.76
C VAL A 329 1.13 5.09 -16.58
N THR A 330 1.25 4.25 -15.57
CA THR A 330 0.23 3.29 -15.16
C THR A 330 -0.31 3.74 -13.79
N GLY A 331 -1.35 4.55 -13.81
CA GLY A 331 -1.89 5.19 -12.62
C GLY A 331 -1.15 6.47 -12.20
N ASN A 332 -1.84 7.35 -11.48
CA ASN A 332 -1.27 8.59 -10.97
C ASN A 332 -0.27 8.32 -9.84
N SER A 333 0.87 9.02 -9.85
CA SER A 333 1.96 8.81 -8.90
C SER A 333 1.63 9.21 -7.44
N ASN A 334 0.59 10.00 -7.20
CA ASN A 334 0.11 10.36 -5.87
C ASN A 334 -1.19 9.64 -5.50
N THR A 335 -1.60 8.63 -6.26
CA THR A 335 -2.76 7.79 -5.97
C THR A 335 -2.27 6.45 -5.45
N LEU A 336 -2.72 6.07 -4.25
CA LEU A 336 -2.50 4.74 -3.70
C LEU A 336 -3.55 3.79 -4.27
N TYR A 337 -3.11 2.78 -4.99
CA TYR A 337 -3.96 1.68 -5.45
C TYR A 337 -3.91 0.55 -4.43
N PHE A 338 -5.04 -0.13 -4.24
CA PHE A 338 -5.14 -1.24 -3.30
C PHE A 338 -5.95 -2.39 -3.87
N THR A 339 -5.68 -3.58 -3.36
CA THR A 339 -6.51 -4.77 -3.57
C THR A 339 -7.11 -5.20 -2.24
N ALA A 340 -8.32 -5.74 -2.29
CA ALA A 340 -8.98 -6.22 -1.09
C ALA A 340 -9.88 -7.42 -1.38
N GLY A 341 -9.79 -8.45 -0.52
CA GLY A 341 -10.76 -9.54 -0.46
C GLY A 341 -11.95 -9.12 0.37
N VAL A 342 -13.15 -9.24 -0.17
CA VAL A 342 -14.40 -8.88 0.51
C VAL A 342 -15.30 -10.11 0.63
N ASN A 343 -16.39 -10.00 1.39
CA ASN A 343 -17.34 -11.09 1.60
C ASN A 343 -16.64 -12.38 2.07
N ASN A 344 -15.87 -12.29 3.17
CA ASN A 344 -15.01 -13.36 3.68
C ASN A 344 -13.99 -13.88 2.65
N GLN A 345 -13.41 -12.98 1.87
CA GLN A 345 -12.40 -13.27 0.84
C GLN A 345 -12.91 -14.15 -0.32
N SER A 346 -14.20 -14.21 -0.55
CA SER A 346 -14.77 -14.88 -1.72
C SER A 346 -14.88 -13.98 -2.95
N ASP A 347 -14.91 -12.68 -2.72
CA ASP A 347 -15.04 -11.65 -3.75
C ASP A 347 -13.89 -10.63 -3.63
N GLY A 348 -13.81 -9.66 -4.54
CA GLY A 348 -12.66 -8.75 -4.59
C GLY A 348 -12.98 -7.33 -5.02
N ILE A 349 -12.09 -6.43 -4.62
CA ILE A 349 -12.03 -5.04 -5.06
C ILE A 349 -10.60 -4.69 -5.47
N PHE A 350 -10.49 -3.97 -6.58
CA PHE A 350 -9.36 -3.14 -6.94
C PHE A 350 -9.80 -1.69 -6.84
N GLY A 351 -9.14 -0.90 -5.99
CA GLY A 351 -9.54 0.46 -5.67
C GLY A 351 -8.37 1.45 -5.63
N ALA A 352 -8.71 2.71 -5.41
CA ALA A 352 -7.79 3.84 -5.35
C ALA A 352 -8.11 4.73 -4.15
N ILE A 353 -7.06 5.30 -3.55
CA ILE A 353 -7.14 6.27 -2.46
C ILE A 353 -6.34 7.50 -2.87
N ASN A 354 -7.00 8.66 -2.81
CA ASN A 354 -6.39 9.95 -3.08
C ASN A 354 -6.42 10.82 -1.83
N SER A 355 -5.36 11.58 -1.59
CA SER A 355 -5.42 12.67 -0.61
C SER A 355 -6.24 13.83 -1.15
N VAL A 356 -7.09 14.40 -0.30
CA VAL A 356 -7.78 15.65 -0.61
C VAL A 356 -6.86 16.82 -0.21
N PRO A 357 -6.54 17.74 -1.12
CA PRO A 357 -5.77 18.93 -0.76
C PRO A 357 -6.48 19.68 0.37
N GLU A 358 -5.72 20.09 1.39
CA GLU A 358 -6.29 20.98 2.41
C GLU A 358 -6.81 22.26 1.77
N PRO A 359 -7.97 22.78 2.20
CA PRO A 359 -8.43 24.08 1.75
C PRO A 359 -7.36 25.13 2.05
N ASP A 360 -7.01 25.92 1.05
CA ASP A 360 -5.98 26.98 1.16
C ASP A 360 -6.49 28.10 2.07
N TYR A 361 -6.40 27.89 3.40
CA TYR A 361 -6.85 28.87 4.41
C TYR A 361 -6.09 30.20 4.30
N LEU A 362 -4.90 30.23 3.66
CA LEU A 362 -4.18 31.48 3.38
C LEU A 362 -5.01 32.44 2.53
N GLY A 363 -5.82 31.93 1.61
CA GLY A 363 -6.76 32.73 0.82
C GLY A 363 -7.85 33.43 1.63
N LEU A 364 -8.23 32.89 2.79
CA LEU A 364 -9.25 33.47 3.66
C LEU A 364 -8.70 34.54 4.61
N TRP A 365 -7.40 34.46 4.97
CA TRP A 365 -6.77 35.43 5.86
C TRP A 365 -6.49 36.79 5.18
N VAL A 366 -6.20 36.79 3.88
CA VAL A 366 -5.91 38.01 3.12
C VAL A 366 -7.09 39.00 3.13
N PRO A 367 -8.35 38.58 2.80
CA PRO A 367 -9.49 39.49 2.88
C PRO A 367 -9.85 39.90 4.33
N ALA A 368 -9.67 38.98 5.31
CA ALA A 368 -9.92 39.29 6.71
C ALA A 368 -8.95 40.36 7.24
N LEU A 369 -7.66 40.23 6.96
CA LEU A 369 -6.63 41.25 7.31
C LEU A 369 -6.85 42.57 6.56
N ALA A 370 -7.21 42.51 5.28
CA ALA A 370 -7.54 43.73 4.51
C ALA A 370 -8.77 44.43 5.08
N GLY A 371 -9.82 43.66 5.44
CA GLY A 371 -11.01 44.19 6.12
C GLY A 371 -10.69 44.86 7.45
N LEU A 372 -9.83 44.25 8.26
CA LEU A 372 -9.39 44.79 9.54
C LEU A 372 -8.57 46.11 9.37
N LEU A 373 -7.68 46.17 8.39
CA LEU A 373 -6.90 47.36 8.05
C LEU A 373 -7.80 48.51 7.55
N ILE A 374 -8.80 48.18 6.73
CA ILE A 374 -9.77 49.21 6.27
C ILE A 374 -10.62 49.70 7.42
N TYR A 375 -11.07 48.82 8.31
CA TYR A 375 -11.81 49.18 9.51
C TYR A 375 -11.00 50.12 10.44
N HIS A 376 -9.73 49.79 10.74
CA HIS A 376 -8.85 50.62 11.53
C HIS A 376 -8.54 51.99 10.88
N ARG A 377 -8.37 52.04 9.58
CA ARG A 377 -8.18 53.33 8.85
C ARG A 377 -9.42 54.21 8.91
N ARG A 378 -10.64 53.63 8.78
CA ARG A 378 -11.89 54.40 8.91
C ARG A 378 -12.08 54.92 10.34
N ARG A 379 -11.82 54.11 11.36
CA ARG A 379 -11.93 54.54 12.78
C ARG A 379 -10.99 55.70 13.14
N ARG A 380 -9.75 55.68 12.65
CA ARG A 380 -8.78 56.78 12.83
C ARG A 380 -9.19 58.05 12.08
N ARG A 381 -9.93 57.97 10.99
CA ARG A 381 -10.46 59.15 10.32
C ARG A 381 -11.62 59.80 11.10
N ILE A 382 -12.50 59.01 11.68
CA ILE A 382 -13.65 59.50 12.45
C ILE A 382 -13.18 60.17 13.73
N SER A 383 -12.17 59.64 14.47
CA SER A 383 -11.63 60.28 15.68
C SER A 383 -10.98 61.64 15.39
N ARG A 384 -10.30 61.78 14.25
CA ARG A 384 -9.68 63.09 13.86
C ARG A 384 -10.68 64.17 13.46
N TRP A 385 -11.93 63.80 13.13
CA TRP A 385 -13.02 64.77 12.88
C TRP A 385 -13.70 65.19 14.18
N ALA A 386 -13.78 64.32 15.18
CA ALA A 386 -14.33 64.62 16.48
C ALA A 386 -13.45 65.58 17.32
N ASP A 387 -12.14 65.56 17.09
CA ASP A 387 -11.16 66.45 17.77
C ASP A 387 -11.05 67.85 17.13
N ARG A 388 -11.77 68.13 16.03
CA ARG A 388 -11.77 69.42 15.31
C ARG A 388 -13.12 70.15 15.31
N ALA A 389 -14.13 69.60 15.94
CA ALA A 389 -15.44 70.19 16.17
C ALA A 389 -15.60 70.56 17.68
#